data_83656b884caa31b728009ee712e1b030
#
_entry.id   83656b884caa31b728009ee712e1b030
#
_cell.length_a   1.000
_cell.length_b   1.000
_cell.length_c   1.000
_cell.angle_alpha   90.00
_cell.angle_beta   90.00
_cell.angle_gamma   90.00
#
_symmetry.space_group_name_H-M   'P 1'
#
loop_
_entity.id
_entity.type
_entity.pdbx_description
1 polymer ?
#
loop_
_entity_poly.entity_id
_entity_poly.type
_entity_poly.pdbx_seq_one_letter_code
_entity_poly.pdbx_strand_id
1 'polypeptide(L)' 'GAALSLDQLEKAHIGAVLATSDTLDQAAKTLGIDASTLYRKRKQYNL' A
#
# COMPACT_ATOMS: atom_id res chain seq x y z
N GLY A 1 -0.12 3.50 23.72
CA GLY A 1 -0.52 3.86 22.43
C GLY A 1 -1.57 2.93 21.88
N ALA A 2 -2.31 3.45 20.97
CA ALA A 2 -3.33 2.66 20.35
C ALA A 2 -2.69 1.47 19.63
N ALA A 3 -3.21 0.30 19.89
CA ALA A 3 -2.77 -0.89 19.17
C ALA A 3 -3.34 -0.80 17.76
N LEU A 4 -2.47 -0.64 16.78
CA LEU A 4 -2.88 -0.68 15.39
C LEU A 4 -2.88 -2.12 14.92
N SER A 5 -3.90 -2.51 14.16
CA SER A 5 -3.90 -3.82 13.54
C SER A 5 -2.87 -3.85 12.42
N LEU A 6 -2.47 -5.05 12.01
CA LEU A 6 -1.56 -5.19 10.87
C LEU A 6 -2.16 -4.57 9.60
N ASP A 7 -3.47 -4.70 9.43
CA ASP A 7 -4.17 -4.12 8.28
C ASP A 7 -4.08 -2.60 8.28
N GLN A 8 -4.24 -1.98 9.45
CA GLN A 8 -4.12 -0.52 9.57
C GLN A 8 -2.70 -0.05 9.26
N LEU A 9 -1.70 -0.77 9.73
CA LEU A 9 -0.31 -0.44 9.43
C LEU A 9 -0.02 -0.63 7.94
N GLU A 10 -0.52 -1.70 7.36
CA GLU A 10 -0.35 -1.96 5.93
C GLU A 10 -1.01 -0.86 5.10
N LYS A 11 -2.24 -0.48 5.45
CA LYS A 11 -2.95 0.59 4.75
C LYS A 11 -2.18 1.90 4.79
N ALA A 12 -1.69 2.28 5.96
CA ALA A 12 -0.93 3.51 6.13
C ALA A 12 0.35 3.48 5.30
N HIS A 13 1.05 2.35 5.32
CA HIS A 13 2.30 2.20 4.57
C HIS A 13 2.06 2.25 3.06
N ILE A 14 1.07 1.53 2.58
CA ILE A 14 0.72 1.54 1.15
C ILE A 14 0.33 2.94 0.72
N GLY A 15 -0.50 3.62 1.50
CA GLY A 15 -0.92 4.98 1.19
C GLY A 15 0.27 5.93 1.07
N ALA A 16 1.22 5.83 1.98
CA ALA A 16 2.42 6.68 1.95
C ALA A 16 3.27 6.39 0.71
N VAL A 17 3.46 5.11 0.38
CA VAL A 17 4.24 4.73 -0.80
C VAL A 17 3.56 5.19 -2.08
N LEU A 18 2.24 5.04 -2.17
CA LEU A 18 1.49 5.50 -3.35
C LEU A 18 1.62 7.01 -3.52
N ALA A 19 1.62 7.76 -2.43
CA ALA A 19 1.71 9.22 -2.49
C ALA A 19 3.07 9.69 -3.01
N THR A 20 4.12 8.90 -2.83
CA THR A 20 5.48 9.28 -3.24
C THR A 20 5.96 8.57 -4.49
N SER A 21 5.13 7.72 -5.09
CA SER A 21 5.49 6.96 -6.28
C SER A 21 4.82 7.56 -7.51
N ASP A 22 5.54 7.54 -8.63
CA ASP A 22 5.01 8.09 -9.89
C ASP A 22 4.02 7.13 -10.55
N THR A 23 4.24 5.83 -10.40
CA THR A 23 3.40 4.82 -11.02
C THR A 23 3.09 3.71 -10.03
N LEU A 24 2.04 2.95 -10.34
CA LEU A 24 1.66 1.79 -9.53
C LEU A 24 2.77 0.75 -9.52
N ASP A 25 3.42 0.54 -10.67
CA ASP A 25 4.53 -0.42 -10.77
C ASP A 25 5.68 -0.03 -9.84
N GLN A 26 5.98 1.25 -9.77
CA GLN A 26 7.05 1.75 -8.92
C GLN A 26 6.71 1.55 -7.45
N ALA A 27 5.46 1.85 -7.09
CA ALA A 27 4.98 1.62 -5.72
C ALA A 27 5.06 0.14 -5.34
N ALA A 28 4.68 -0.75 -6.25
CA ALA A 28 4.74 -2.18 -6.02
C ALA A 28 6.18 -2.64 -5.78
N LYS A 29 7.12 -2.13 -6.56
CA LYS A 29 8.55 -2.43 -6.38
C LYS A 29 9.03 -2.00 -5.01
N THR A 30 8.67 -0.79 -4.60
CA THR A 30 9.05 -0.27 -3.29
C THR A 30 8.49 -1.14 -2.18
N LEU A 31 7.28 -1.63 -2.34
CA LEU A 31 6.62 -2.48 -1.35
C LEU A 31 7.08 -3.94 -1.43
N GLY A 32 7.77 -4.32 -2.50
CA GLY A 32 8.23 -5.70 -2.68
C GLY A 32 7.13 -6.67 -3.06
N ILE A 33 6.09 -6.19 -3.74
CA ILE A 33 4.96 -7.03 -4.17
C ILE A 33 4.68 -6.80 -5.65
N ASP A 34 3.83 -7.66 -6.22
CA ASP A 34 3.40 -7.50 -7.61
C ASP A 34 2.44 -6.34 -7.75
N ALA A 35 2.43 -5.72 -8.93
CA ALA A 35 1.49 -4.63 -9.21
C ALA A 35 0.05 -5.09 -9.08
N SER A 36 -0.26 -6.32 -9.50
CA SER A 36 -1.62 -6.84 -9.37
C SER A 36 -2.03 -7.02 -7.90
N THR A 37 -1.10 -7.43 -7.04
CA THR A 37 -1.35 -7.54 -5.61
C THR A 37 -1.61 -6.16 -5.02
N LEU A 38 -0.81 -5.18 -5.41
CA LEU A 38 -0.98 -3.81 -4.94
C LEU A 38 -2.32 -3.24 -5.39
N TYR A 39 -2.72 -3.50 -6.61
CA TYR A 39 -3.99 -3.04 -7.15
C TYR A 39 -5.17 -3.57 -6.30
N ARG A 40 -5.12 -4.86 -5.95
CA ARG A 40 -6.15 -5.44 -5.09
C ARG A 40 -6.18 -4.79 -3.72
N LYS A 41 -5.01 -4.57 -3.13
CA LYS A 41 -4.92 -3.95 -1.80
C LYS A 41 -5.43 -2.52 -1.82
N ARG A 42 -5.14 -1.78 -2.89
CA ARG A 42 -5.69 -0.45 -3.06
C ARG A 42 -7.21 -0.46 -3.00
N LYS A 43 -7.82 -1.37 -3.73
CA LYS A 43 -9.28 -1.49 -3.74
C LYS A 43 -9.82 -1.88 -2.36
N GLN A 44 -9.14 -2.82 -1.71
CA GLN A 44 -9.54 -3.30 -0.40
C GLN A 44 -9.55 -2.18 0.62
N TYR A 45 -8.57 -1.29 0.55
CA TYR A 45 -8.40 -0.20 1.50
C TYR A 45 -8.99 1.14 1.03
N ASN A 46 -9.57 1.20 -0.15
CA ASN A 46 -10.10 2.44 -0.74
C ASN A 46 -9.03 3.52 -0.90
N LEU A 47 -7.90 3.14 -1.39
CA LEU A 47 -6.79 4.07 -1.61
C LEU A 47 -6.70 4.59 -3.04
#